data_537fb6251a971192b0c81df559f2de04
#
_entry.id   537fb6251a971192b0c81df559f2de04
#
_cell.length_a   1.000
_cell.length_b   1.000
_cell.length_c   1.000
_cell.angle_alpha   90.00
_cell.angle_beta   90.00
_cell.angle_gamma   90.00
#
_symmetry.space_group_name_H-M   'P 1'
#
loop_
_entity.id
_entity.type
_entity.pdbx_description
1 polymer ?
#
loop_
_entity_poly.entity_id
_entity_poly.type
_entity_poly.pdbx_seq_one_letter_code
_entity_poly.pdbx_strand_id
1 'polypeptide(L)'
;MSQLAVNAAFCFTVPGPKMIWQFGELGYDVTRGTEDNKMEKKPLHWEYYTEPERKGLYDVYARLLNLRVTHKDLFQNDAIFSWNVTENYWSTTPRSLTLKNGAEVMYVVGNFGDKETGPLLLPDGVKYDYMTGRELEGTVSVPAHEFLLATSFQP
;
A
#
# COMPACT_ATOMS: atom_id res chain seq x y z
N MET A 1 -10.53 0.87 -8.34
CA MET A 1 -9.05 0.93 -8.22
C MET A 1 -8.58 1.24 -6.80
N SER A 2 -9.30 2.03 -5.97
CA SER A 2 -8.88 2.38 -4.60
C SER A 2 -8.55 1.18 -3.72
N GLN A 3 -9.39 0.15 -3.66
CA GLN A 3 -9.08 -1.07 -2.89
C GLN A 3 -7.80 -1.79 -3.35
N LEU A 4 -7.50 -1.77 -4.65
CA LEU A 4 -6.25 -2.32 -5.17
C LEU A 4 -5.04 -1.50 -4.71
N ALA A 5 -5.19 -0.18 -4.62
CA ALA A 5 -4.15 0.71 -4.09
C ALA A 5 -3.88 0.43 -2.60
N VAL A 6 -4.93 0.23 -1.78
CA VAL A 6 -4.77 -0.19 -0.37
C VAL A 6 -4.03 -1.52 -0.26
N ASN A 7 -4.41 -2.51 -1.07
CA ASN A 7 -3.72 -3.81 -1.10
C ASN A 7 -2.26 -3.66 -1.51
N ALA A 8 -1.96 -2.83 -2.53
CA ALA A 8 -0.60 -2.54 -2.96
C ALA A 8 0.23 -1.88 -1.84
N ALA A 9 -0.36 -0.91 -1.11
CA ALA A 9 0.31 -0.27 0.01
C ALA A 9 0.80 -1.30 1.03
N PHE A 10 -0.05 -2.22 1.47
CA PHE A 10 0.37 -3.30 2.40
C PHE A 10 1.32 -4.29 1.74
N CYS A 11 1.06 -4.71 0.51
CA CYS A 11 1.94 -5.65 -0.19
C CYS A 11 3.37 -5.13 -0.26
N PHE A 12 3.57 -3.87 -0.62
CA PHE A 12 4.91 -3.30 -0.81
C PHE A 12 5.56 -2.75 0.46
N THR A 13 4.81 -2.53 1.54
CA THR A 13 5.37 -2.04 2.80
C THR A 13 5.69 -3.13 3.81
N VAL A 14 5.10 -4.30 3.73
CA VAL A 14 5.55 -5.47 4.50
C VAL A 14 6.96 -5.87 4.04
N PRO A 15 7.90 -6.23 4.94
CA PRO A 15 9.24 -6.72 4.58
C PRO A 15 9.22 -7.99 3.71
N GLY A 16 10.34 -8.31 3.09
CA GLY A 16 10.53 -9.48 2.25
C GLY A 16 10.37 -9.24 0.74
N PRO A 17 10.64 -10.26 -0.09
CA PRO A 17 10.59 -10.16 -1.54
C PRO A 17 9.17 -9.93 -2.05
N LYS A 18 9.05 -9.23 -3.19
CA LYS A 18 7.78 -8.90 -3.82
C LYS A 18 7.73 -9.39 -5.26
N MET A 19 6.56 -9.77 -5.68
CA MET A 19 6.29 -10.15 -7.06
C MET A 19 5.07 -9.37 -7.56
N ILE A 20 5.22 -8.74 -8.72
CA ILE A 20 4.11 -8.17 -9.48
C ILE A 20 3.77 -9.17 -10.58
N TRP A 21 2.54 -9.63 -10.59
CA TRP A 21 2.06 -10.47 -11.67
C TRP A 21 1.58 -9.60 -12.83
N GLN A 22 1.70 -10.09 -14.03
CA GLN A 22 1.30 -9.50 -15.32
C GLN A 22 0.18 -8.46 -15.22
N PHE A 23 0.49 -7.18 -15.50
CA PHE A 23 -0.44 -6.04 -15.41
C PHE A 23 -1.18 -5.85 -14.07
N GLY A 24 -0.71 -6.49 -12.97
CA GLY A 24 -1.28 -6.27 -11.65
C GLY A 24 -1.22 -4.81 -11.21
N GLU A 25 -0.18 -4.09 -11.61
CA GLU A 25 0.00 -2.65 -11.41
C GLU A 25 -1.00 -1.78 -12.19
N LEU A 26 -1.69 -2.36 -13.15
CA LEU A 26 -2.75 -1.73 -13.93
C LEU A 26 -4.14 -2.29 -13.60
N GLY A 27 -4.24 -3.09 -12.53
CA GLY A 27 -5.52 -3.67 -12.11
C GLY A 27 -6.09 -4.66 -13.13
N TYR A 28 -5.26 -5.62 -13.56
CA TYR A 28 -5.66 -6.66 -14.51
C TYR A 28 -6.89 -7.43 -14.00
N ASP A 29 -7.97 -7.43 -14.76
CA ASP A 29 -9.29 -7.93 -14.39
C ASP A 29 -9.84 -9.01 -15.33
N VAL A 30 -9.03 -9.49 -16.28
CA VAL A 30 -9.48 -10.57 -17.16
C VAL A 30 -9.60 -11.86 -16.35
N THR A 31 -10.83 -12.31 -16.19
CA THR A 31 -11.12 -13.60 -15.58
C THR A 31 -10.61 -14.73 -16.49
N ARG A 32 -10.11 -15.77 -15.88
CA ARG A 32 -9.84 -17.01 -16.63
C ARG A 32 -11.15 -17.52 -17.20
N GLY A 33 -11.12 -18.01 -18.43
CA GLY A 33 -12.19 -18.80 -18.99
C GLY A 33 -12.56 -20.00 -18.12
N THR A 34 -13.38 -20.88 -18.59
CA THR A 34 -13.83 -22.10 -17.88
C THR A 34 -12.67 -22.87 -17.24
N GLU A 35 -12.94 -23.69 -16.22
CA GLU A 35 -11.93 -24.43 -15.46
C GLU A 35 -10.88 -25.18 -16.30
N ASP A 36 -11.22 -25.52 -17.52
CA ASP A 36 -10.33 -26.25 -18.44
C ASP A 36 -9.18 -25.40 -19.00
N ASN A 37 -9.26 -24.06 -18.90
CA ASN A 37 -8.32 -23.13 -19.51
C ASN A 37 -7.31 -22.50 -18.53
N LYS A 38 -7.00 -23.17 -17.43
CA LYS A 38 -6.06 -22.65 -16.39
C LYS A 38 -4.66 -22.37 -16.92
N MET A 39 -4.27 -23.01 -18.02
CA MET A 39 -2.93 -22.92 -18.63
C MET A 39 -2.92 -21.99 -19.86
N GLU A 40 -4.02 -21.40 -20.25
CA GLU A 40 -4.03 -20.47 -21.37
C GLU A 40 -3.26 -19.20 -21.07
N LYS A 41 -2.62 -18.67 -22.12
CA LYS A 41 -1.94 -17.37 -22.04
C LYS A 41 -2.97 -16.28 -21.80
N LYS A 42 -2.72 -15.46 -20.82
CA LYS A 42 -3.54 -14.25 -20.59
C LYS A 42 -3.26 -13.23 -21.70
N PRO A 43 -4.29 -12.56 -22.23
CA PRO A 43 -4.10 -11.50 -23.21
C PRO A 43 -3.28 -10.35 -22.62
N LEU A 44 -2.55 -9.65 -23.49
CA LEU A 44 -1.80 -8.45 -23.14
C LEU A 44 -2.70 -7.23 -23.34
N HIS A 45 -2.77 -6.37 -22.36
CA HIS A 45 -3.62 -5.18 -22.31
C HIS A 45 -2.79 -3.91 -22.09
N TRP A 46 -1.96 -3.56 -23.08
CA TRP A 46 -1.14 -2.33 -23.02
C TRP A 46 -1.97 -1.05 -23.00
N GLU A 47 -3.17 -1.08 -23.55
CA GLU A 47 -4.14 0.00 -23.54
C GLU A 47 -4.57 0.40 -22.12
N TYR A 48 -4.49 -0.49 -21.13
CA TYR A 48 -4.76 -0.19 -19.72
C TYR A 48 -3.95 0.99 -19.21
N TYR A 49 -2.74 1.17 -19.71
CA TYR A 49 -1.88 2.29 -19.31
C TYR A 49 -2.44 3.64 -19.73
N THR A 50 -3.33 3.70 -20.71
CA THR A 50 -3.98 4.94 -21.19
C THR A 50 -5.27 5.28 -20.42
N GLU A 51 -5.79 4.35 -19.62
CA GLU A 51 -6.98 4.57 -18.80
C GLU A 51 -6.59 5.31 -17.50
N PRO A 52 -7.18 6.50 -17.21
CA PRO A 52 -6.74 7.34 -16.09
C PRO A 52 -6.72 6.64 -14.72
N GLU A 53 -7.76 5.85 -14.41
CA GLU A 53 -7.86 5.15 -13.12
C GLU A 53 -6.80 4.04 -12.97
N ARG A 54 -6.52 3.32 -14.05
CA ARG A 54 -5.49 2.27 -14.08
C ARG A 54 -4.09 2.89 -14.03
N LYS A 55 -3.91 3.99 -14.76
CA LYS A 55 -2.66 4.77 -14.68
C LYS A 55 -2.43 5.31 -13.27
N GLY A 56 -3.48 5.76 -12.58
CA GLY A 56 -3.39 6.16 -11.16
C GLY A 56 -2.93 5.03 -10.25
N LEU A 57 -3.42 3.81 -10.47
CA LEU A 57 -2.94 2.63 -9.73
C LEU A 57 -1.47 2.34 -10.04
N TYR A 58 -1.06 2.39 -11.31
CA TYR A 58 0.34 2.26 -11.70
C TYR A 58 1.24 3.27 -10.99
N ASP A 59 0.82 4.52 -10.87
CA ASP A 59 1.59 5.56 -10.19
C ASP A 59 1.74 5.29 -8.68
N VAL A 60 0.72 4.69 -8.05
CA VAL A 60 0.82 4.18 -6.68
C VAL A 60 1.90 3.10 -6.58
N TYR A 61 1.87 2.10 -7.46
CA TYR A 61 2.90 1.04 -7.50
C TYR A 61 4.30 1.62 -7.68
N ALA A 62 4.46 2.55 -8.63
CA ALA A 62 5.75 3.18 -8.92
C ALA A 62 6.31 3.92 -7.68
N ARG A 63 5.48 4.68 -6.96
CA ARG A 63 5.88 5.36 -5.73
C ARG A 63 6.26 4.38 -4.61
N LEU A 64 5.49 3.33 -4.42
CA LEU A 64 5.76 2.31 -3.41
C LEU A 64 7.06 1.53 -3.70
N LEU A 65 7.32 1.24 -4.97
CA LEU A 65 8.58 0.61 -5.39
C LEU A 65 9.77 1.55 -5.20
N ASN A 66 9.60 2.83 -5.55
CA ASN A 66 10.63 3.85 -5.33
C ASN A 66 10.98 3.97 -3.84
N LEU A 67 9.97 4.01 -2.96
CA LEU A 67 10.17 3.97 -1.51
C LEU A 67 11.08 2.82 -1.08
N ARG A 68 10.82 1.61 -1.57
CA ARG A 68 11.62 0.43 -1.23
C ARG A 68 13.06 0.53 -1.70
N VAL A 69 13.31 1.15 -2.83
CA VAL A 69 14.66 1.34 -3.38
C VAL A 69 15.41 2.44 -2.65
N THR A 70 14.75 3.55 -2.40
CA THR A 70 15.35 4.75 -1.77
C THR A 70 15.58 4.54 -0.28
N HIS A 71 14.64 3.94 0.43
CA HIS A 71 14.67 3.70 1.87
C HIS A 71 14.79 2.20 2.19
N LYS A 72 15.71 1.53 1.48
CA LYS A 72 15.90 0.08 1.56
C LYS A 72 16.13 -0.45 2.98
N ASP A 73 16.74 0.37 3.84
CA ASP A 73 17.09 -0.02 5.20
C ASP A 73 15.85 -0.24 6.08
N LEU A 74 14.72 0.41 5.77
CA LEU A 74 13.44 0.12 6.43
C LEU A 74 12.93 -1.31 6.18
N PHE A 75 13.43 -1.98 5.14
CA PHE A 75 12.95 -3.31 4.73
C PHE A 75 13.97 -4.43 5.02
N GLN A 76 15.06 -4.12 5.74
CA GLN A 76 16.06 -5.09 6.14
C GLN A 76 15.65 -5.85 7.42
N ASN A 77 16.38 -6.92 7.73
CA ASN A 77 16.07 -7.80 8.87
C ASN A 77 16.26 -7.14 10.24
N ASP A 78 17.01 -6.05 10.32
CA ASP A 78 17.23 -5.28 11.54
C ASP A 78 16.19 -4.17 11.77
N ALA A 79 15.32 -3.93 10.80
CA ALA A 79 14.20 -3.02 10.98
C ALA A 79 13.16 -3.59 11.95
N ILE A 80 12.63 -2.72 12.79
CA ILE A 80 11.55 -3.07 13.71
C ILE A 80 10.23 -2.99 12.98
N PHE A 81 9.59 -4.15 12.82
CA PHE A 81 8.26 -4.27 12.20
C PHE A 81 7.20 -4.53 13.26
N SER A 82 6.11 -3.80 13.20
CA SER A 82 4.90 -4.06 14.00
C SER A 82 3.63 -3.81 13.17
N TRP A 83 2.57 -4.52 13.51
CA TRP A 83 1.26 -4.34 12.90
C TRP A 83 0.14 -4.53 13.92
N ASN A 84 -1.07 -4.07 13.61
CA ASN A 84 -2.23 -4.22 14.49
C ASN A 84 -3.09 -5.46 14.16
N VAL A 85 -2.61 -6.36 13.32
CA VAL A 85 -3.34 -7.60 12.99
C VAL A 85 -3.17 -8.58 14.15
N THR A 86 -4.27 -8.94 14.78
CA THR A 86 -4.35 -9.90 15.90
C THR A 86 -4.97 -11.22 15.43
N GLU A 87 -5.09 -12.21 16.32
CA GLU A 87 -5.78 -13.46 16.04
C GLU A 87 -7.20 -13.26 15.50
N ASN A 88 -7.85 -12.18 15.92
CA ASN A 88 -9.19 -11.78 15.47
C ASN A 88 -9.15 -10.78 14.30
N TYR A 89 -8.33 -11.06 13.30
CA TYR A 89 -8.02 -10.15 12.20
C TYR A 89 -9.22 -9.70 11.37
N TRP A 90 -10.33 -10.43 11.38
CA TRP A 90 -11.56 -10.06 10.67
C TRP A 90 -12.24 -8.82 11.24
N SER A 91 -12.08 -8.56 12.54
CA SER A 91 -12.70 -7.41 13.22
C SER A 91 -11.80 -6.18 13.29
N THR A 92 -10.52 -6.29 12.89
CA THR A 92 -9.58 -5.17 12.98
C THR A 92 -9.75 -4.25 11.78
N THR A 93 -10.32 -3.09 11.99
CA THR A 93 -10.46 -2.00 11.01
C THR A 93 -10.24 -0.68 11.74
N PRO A 94 -9.36 0.20 11.24
CA PRO A 94 -8.44 0.06 10.11
C PRO A 94 -7.25 -0.86 10.39
N ARG A 95 -6.60 -1.32 9.34
CA ARG A 95 -5.34 -2.09 9.42
C ARG A 95 -4.16 -1.13 9.42
N SER A 96 -3.16 -1.41 10.24
CA SER A 96 -1.95 -0.59 10.24
C SER A 96 -0.69 -1.41 10.46
N LEU A 97 0.42 -0.90 9.95
CA LEU A 97 1.76 -1.40 10.23
C LEU A 97 2.74 -0.24 10.40
N THR A 98 3.80 -0.51 11.12
CA THR A 98 4.92 0.42 11.32
C THR A 98 6.23 -0.30 11.02
N LEU A 99 7.10 0.37 10.29
CA LEU A 99 8.50 0.00 10.14
C LEU A 99 9.38 1.11 10.68
N LYS A 100 10.42 0.74 11.41
CA LYS A 100 11.39 1.68 11.97
C LYS A 100 12.80 1.12 11.83
N ASN A 101 13.71 1.93 11.30
CA ASN A 101 15.13 1.67 11.30
C ASN A 101 15.90 2.97 11.57
N GLY A 102 16.64 3.01 12.67
CA GLY A 102 17.32 4.24 13.11
C GLY A 102 16.36 5.41 13.31
N ALA A 103 16.56 6.49 12.55
CA ALA A 103 15.72 7.68 12.56
C ALA A 103 14.54 7.61 11.58
N GLU A 104 14.56 6.66 10.66
CA GLU A 104 13.49 6.50 9.68
C GLU A 104 12.31 5.73 10.29
N VAL A 105 11.12 6.29 10.14
CA VAL A 105 9.84 5.69 10.54
C VAL A 105 8.88 5.78 9.39
N MET A 106 8.22 4.66 9.12
CA MET A 106 7.12 4.55 8.16
C MET A 106 5.90 3.94 8.87
N TYR A 107 4.76 4.59 8.72
CA TYR A 107 3.48 4.13 9.22
C TYR A 107 2.49 4.03 8.07
N VAL A 108 1.89 2.87 7.90
CA VAL A 108 0.86 2.62 6.89
C VAL A 108 -0.43 2.31 7.61
N VAL A 109 -1.49 2.98 7.20
CA VAL A 109 -2.84 2.65 7.63
C VAL A 109 -3.75 2.54 6.42
N GLY A 110 -4.49 1.44 6.33
CA GLY A 110 -5.46 1.17 5.28
C GLY A 110 -6.86 1.00 5.85
N ASN A 111 -7.78 1.67 5.24
CA ASN A 111 -9.20 1.55 5.56
C ASN A 111 -9.89 0.63 4.56
N PHE A 112 -10.16 -0.59 4.97
CA PHE A 112 -10.89 -1.60 4.18
C PHE A 112 -12.41 -1.53 4.39
N GLY A 113 -12.88 -0.63 5.24
CA GLY A 113 -14.29 -0.43 5.53
C GLY A 113 -14.96 0.58 4.61
N ASP A 114 -16.29 0.65 4.69
CA ASP A 114 -17.15 1.51 3.85
C ASP A 114 -17.37 2.92 4.42
N LYS A 115 -16.72 3.25 5.54
CA LYS A 115 -16.80 4.56 6.19
C LYS A 115 -15.42 5.06 6.52
N GLU A 116 -15.27 6.38 6.57
CA GLU A 116 -14.06 7.01 7.08
C GLU A 116 -13.72 6.51 8.49
N THR A 117 -12.42 6.35 8.76
CA THR A 117 -11.97 6.00 10.12
C THR A 117 -12.23 7.16 11.09
N GLY A 118 -12.34 6.84 12.37
CA GLY A 118 -12.17 7.87 13.40
C GLY A 118 -10.74 8.44 13.37
N PRO A 119 -10.48 9.46 14.21
CA PRO A 119 -9.14 10.05 14.31
C PRO A 119 -8.13 9.01 14.82
N LEU A 120 -7.03 8.87 14.09
CA LEU A 120 -5.91 7.97 14.36
C LEU A 120 -4.70 8.81 14.77
N LEU A 121 -4.10 8.48 15.90
CA LEU A 121 -2.88 9.15 16.33
C LEU A 121 -1.70 8.70 15.48
N LEU A 122 -0.92 9.67 14.99
CA LEU A 122 0.31 9.37 14.26
C LEU A 122 1.40 8.89 15.24
N PRO A 123 2.21 7.88 14.86
CA PRO A 123 3.38 7.49 15.63
C PRO A 123 4.42 8.62 15.73
N ASP A 124 5.19 8.61 16.80
CA ASP A 124 6.28 9.57 17.02
C ASP A 124 7.27 9.57 15.85
N GLY A 125 7.65 10.74 15.43
CA GLY A 125 8.63 10.96 14.35
C GLY A 125 8.02 11.04 12.95
N VAL A 126 6.78 10.58 12.74
CA VAL A 126 6.09 10.68 11.45
C VAL A 126 5.65 12.12 11.19
N LYS A 127 5.89 12.63 9.98
CA LYS A 127 5.65 14.04 9.62
C LYS A 127 5.03 14.26 8.25
N TYR A 128 5.15 13.33 7.32
CA TYR A 128 4.78 13.54 5.92
C TYR A 128 3.88 12.42 5.42
N ASP A 129 2.87 12.78 4.64
CA ASP A 129 2.19 11.84 3.75
C ASP A 129 3.09 11.58 2.54
N TYR A 130 3.65 10.40 2.45
CA TYR A 130 4.60 10.05 1.38
C TYR A 130 3.97 10.10 -0.02
N MET A 131 2.67 9.86 -0.12
CA MET A 131 2.01 9.84 -1.43
C MET A 131 1.77 11.25 -1.99
N THR A 132 1.65 12.26 -1.12
CA THR A 132 1.33 13.64 -1.52
C THR A 132 2.42 14.65 -1.19
N GLY A 133 3.35 14.32 -0.28
CA GLY A 133 4.35 15.24 0.28
C GLY A 133 3.79 16.21 1.32
N ARG A 134 2.50 16.10 1.67
CA ARG A 134 1.85 16.98 2.66
C ARG A 134 2.39 16.71 4.07
N GLU A 135 2.61 17.77 4.82
CA GLU A 135 2.91 17.66 6.25
C GLU A 135 1.69 17.19 7.04
N LEU A 136 1.95 16.34 8.03
CA LEU A 136 0.96 15.75 8.90
C LEU A 136 1.23 16.14 10.35
N GLU A 137 0.18 16.45 11.10
CA GLU A 137 0.25 16.77 12.52
C GLU A 137 -0.89 16.11 13.30
N GLY A 138 -0.58 15.66 14.53
CA GLY A 138 -1.57 15.19 15.49
C GLY A 138 -2.29 13.92 15.08
N THR A 139 -3.52 14.02 14.63
CA THR A 139 -4.38 12.91 14.22
C THR A 139 -4.78 13.01 12.76
N VAL A 140 -5.00 11.86 12.14
CA VAL A 140 -5.48 11.74 10.76
C VAL A 140 -6.70 10.85 10.69
N SER A 141 -7.56 11.08 9.71
CA SER A 141 -8.62 10.14 9.31
C SER A 141 -8.33 9.62 7.91
N VAL A 142 -8.74 8.40 7.64
CA VAL A 142 -8.56 7.77 6.33
C VAL A 142 -9.93 7.46 5.74
N PRO A 143 -10.25 8.00 4.55
CA PRO A 143 -11.51 7.73 3.87
C PRO A 143 -11.73 6.23 3.60
N ALA A 144 -12.98 5.86 3.32
CA ALA A 144 -13.32 4.49 2.94
C ALA A 144 -12.52 4.02 1.72
N HIS A 145 -11.98 2.79 1.79
CA HIS A 145 -11.20 2.18 0.72
C HIS A 145 -9.93 2.95 0.29
N GLU A 146 -9.38 3.75 1.20
CA GLU A 146 -8.14 4.48 0.99
C GLU A 146 -7.06 4.08 2.00
N PHE A 147 -5.86 4.57 1.78
CA PHE A 147 -4.74 4.38 2.70
C PHE A 147 -3.97 5.68 2.90
N LEU A 148 -3.29 5.75 4.03
CA LEU A 148 -2.26 6.74 4.31
C LEU A 148 -0.92 6.02 4.46
N LEU A 149 0.10 6.52 3.79
CA LEU A 149 1.49 6.13 3.97
C LEU A 149 2.24 7.32 4.56
N ALA A 150 2.45 7.29 5.85
CA ALA A 150 3.03 8.39 6.59
C ALA A 150 4.50 8.08 6.99
N THR A 151 5.40 9.04 6.84
CA THR A 151 6.84 8.86 7.00
C THR A 151 7.48 9.97 7.82
N SER A 152 8.66 9.69 8.38
CA SER A 152 9.53 10.70 9.04
C SER A 152 10.34 11.53 8.04
N PHE A 153 10.33 11.18 6.77
CA PHE A 153 11.10 11.78 5.68
C PHE A 153 10.17 12.20 4.53
N GLN A 154 10.60 13.14 3.72
CA GLN A 154 9.88 13.58 2.52
C GLN A 154 9.99 12.54 1.39
N PRO A 155 8.98 12.47 0.48
CA PRO A 155 9.02 11.61 -0.69
C PRO A 155 10.12 11.98 -1.68
#